data_d7a8a1331fd117ae5e43eee72a8e765c
#
_entry.id   d7a8a1331fd117ae5e43eee72a8e765c
#
_cell.length_a   1.000
_cell.length_b   1.000
_cell.length_c   1.000
_cell.angle_alpha   90.00
_cell.angle_beta   90.00
_cell.angle_gamma   90.00
#
_symmetry.space_group_name_H-M   'P 1'
#
loop_
_entity.id
_entity.type
_entity.pdbx_description
1 polymer ?
#
loop_
_entity_poly.entity_id
_entity_poly.type
_entity_poly.pdbx_seq_one_letter_code
_entity_poly.pdbx_strand_id
1 'polypeptide(L)'
;DIYEVYMEGEVVYTNDEARYFFIGNMVDLKNKVSLTEQRLQELNKIDVKTLPLNQAIKHVKGNGKRVMYVFSDPDCPYCHALEEELKKVDNVTVYLFLYPLKNLHPNAETMAQKIWCSKDKYSAWENYVLDRKQPTGKESCTTPVQKNLELGEKLHIDGTPTFFLKDGQRISGARSADDINQLLDSVQ
;
A
#
# COMPACT_ATOMS: atom_id res chain seq x y z
N ASP A 1 -6.11 11.33 34.71
CA ASP A 1 -5.38 11.47 33.43
C ASP A 1 -5.92 10.49 32.39
N ILE A 2 -5.64 10.75 31.10
CA ILE A 2 -5.97 9.84 30.00
C ILE A 2 -4.64 9.35 29.42
N TYR A 3 -4.51 8.04 29.31
CA TYR A 3 -3.33 7.37 28.77
C TYR A 3 -3.63 6.78 27.41
N GLU A 4 -2.67 6.87 26.49
CA GLU A 4 -2.68 6.22 25.21
C GLU A 4 -2.10 4.81 25.32
N VAL A 5 -2.76 3.84 24.75
CA VAL A 5 -2.30 2.45 24.66
C VAL A 5 -2.36 2.02 23.20
N TYR A 6 -1.22 1.57 22.68
CA TYR A 6 -1.15 1.00 21.34
C TYR A 6 -1.25 -0.52 21.42
N MET A 7 -2.25 -1.10 20.77
CA MET A 7 -2.52 -2.55 20.75
C MET A 7 -2.94 -2.99 19.36
N GLU A 8 -2.28 -4.01 18.83
CA GLU A 8 -2.67 -4.69 17.57
C GLU A 8 -2.89 -3.76 16.37
N GLY A 9 -2.13 -2.67 16.29
CA GLY A 9 -2.24 -1.70 15.19
C GLY A 9 -3.23 -0.55 15.44
N GLU A 10 -3.89 -0.54 16.62
CA GLU A 10 -4.85 0.48 17.02
C GLU A 10 -4.38 1.29 18.24
N VAL A 11 -4.85 2.51 18.35
CA VAL A 11 -4.68 3.35 19.53
C VAL A 11 -6.00 3.38 20.29
N VAL A 12 -5.93 3.02 21.56
CA VAL A 12 -7.05 3.12 22.51
C VAL A 12 -6.63 3.98 23.69
N TYR A 13 -7.59 4.51 24.43
CA TYR A 13 -7.33 5.36 25.59
C TYR A 13 -7.86 4.72 26.86
N THR A 14 -7.20 4.99 27.98
CA THR A 14 -7.61 4.46 29.28
C THR A 14 -7.42 5.48 30.39
N ASN A 15 -8.04 5.23 31.54
CA ASN A 15 -7.81 6.00 32.78
C ASN A 15 -6.63 5.43 33.57
N ASP A 16 -6.23 6.12 34.64
CA ASP A 16 -5.10 5.76 35.52
C ASP A 16 -5.14 4.32 36.05
N GLU A 17 -6.34 3.79 36.30
CA GLU A 17 -6.52 2.45 36.82
C GLU A 17 -6.58 1.37 35.74
N ALA A 18 -6.50 1.75 34.44
CA ALA A 18 -6.70 0.89 33.28
C ALA A 18 -8.02 0.07 33.33
N ARG A 19 -9.03 0.65 33.99
CA ARG A 19 -10.32 0.01 34.21
C ARG A 19 -11.29 0.22 33.05
N TYR A 20 -11.19 1.37 32.38
CA TYR A 20 -12.06 1.73 31.26
C TYR A 20 -11.24 2.01 30.01
N PHE A 21 -11.64 1.42 28.92
CA PHE A 21 -11.05 1.68 27.60
C PHE A 21 -12.02 2.50 26.75
N PHE A 22 -11.48 3.55 26.14
CA PHE A 22 -12.20 4.38 25.19
C PHE A 22 -11.66 4.04 23.79
N ILE A 23 -12.53 3.55 22.93
CA ILE A 23 -12.22 3.17 21.54
C ILE A 23 -12.81 4.25 20.64
N GLY A 24 -11.95 4.87 19.83
CA GLY A 24 -12.36 5.95 18.92
C GLY A 24 -11.29 7.01 18.77
N ASN A 25 -11.62 8.09 18.03
CA ASN A 25 -10.69 9.16 17.73
C ASN A 25 -10.70 10.26 18.80
N MET A 26 -9.51 10.59 19.31
CA MET A 26 -9.29 11.81 20.08
C MET A 26 -9.02 12.96 19.09
N VAL A 27 -9.86 13.97 19.13
CA VAL A 27 -9.82 15.11 18.21
C VAL A 27 -9.48 16.39 18.98
N ASP A 28 -8.45 17.10 18.53
CA ASP A 28 -8.19 18.47 18.97
C ASP A 28 -9.14 19.41 18.23
N LEU A 29 -10.17 19.86 18.90
CA LEU A 29 -11.20 20.74 18.33
C LEU A 29 -10.66 22.13 17.97
N LYS A 30 -9.63 22.61 18.66
CA LYS A 30 -9.03 23.91 18.39
C LYS A 30 -8.28 23.91 17.07
N ASN A 31 -7.49 22.85 16.82
CA ASN A 31 -6.67 22.69 15.63
C ASN A 31 -7.37 21.88 14.54
N LYS A 32 -8.54 21.31 14.85
CA LYS A 32 -9.35 20.44 13.94
C LYS A 32 -8.56 19.26 13.40
N VAL A 33 -7.74 18.63 14.25
CA VAL A 33 -6.94 17.46 13.89
C VAL A 33 -7.28 16.27 14.76
N SER A 34 -7.28 15.08 14.17
CA SER A 34 -7.36 13.82 14.89
C SER A 34 -5.99 13.44 15.43
N LEU A 35 -5.82 13.53 16.74
CA LEU A 35 -4.58 13.12 17.42
C LEU A 35 -4.35 11.61 17.29
N THR A 36 -5.44 10.83 17.32
CA THR A 36 -5.39 9.38 17.13
C THR A 36 -4.85 9.00 15.76
N GLU A 37 -5.35 9.65 14.70
CA GLU A 37 -4.88 9.37 13.33
C GLU A 37 -3.42 9.77 13.14
N GLN A 38 -3.01 10.94 13.66
CA GLN A 38 -1.61 11.35 13.62
C GLN A 38 -0.70 10.33 14.34
N ARG A 39 -1.15 9.87 15.50
CA ARG A 39 -0.40 8.89 16.28
C ARG A 39 -0.30 7.54 15.60
N LEU A 40 -1.41 7.07 15.01
CA LEU A 40 -1.42 5.83 14.21
C LEU A 40 -0.51 5.91 13.00
N GLN A 41 -0.47 7.05 12.31
CA GLN A 41 0.44 7.26 11.20
C GLN A 41 1.92 7.13 11.63
N GLU A 42 2.28 7.65 12.80
CA GLU A 42 3.65 7.52 13.35
C GLU A 42 3.97 6.09 13.76
N LEU A 43 3.06 5.44 14.52
CA LEU A 43 3.27 4.11 15.07
C LEU A 43 3.26 3.01 14.00
N ASN A 44 2.54 3.21 12.90
CA ASN A 44 2.44 2.27 11.79
C ASN A 44 3.45 2.53 10.66
N LYS A 45 4.40 3.45 10.85
CA LYS A 45 5.49 3.62 9.91
C LYS A 45 6.36 2.38 9.85
N ILE A 46 6.78 2.04 8.63
CA ILE A 46 7.73 0.95 8.39
C ILE A 46 9.12 1.49 8.04
N ASP A 47 10.16 0.71 8.26
CA ASP A 47 11.45 1.00 7.66
C ASP A 47 11.48 0.50 6.22
N VAL A 48 11.27 1.40 5.27
CA VAL A 48 11.24 1.08 3.83
C VAL A 48 12.56 0.52 3.29
N LYS A 49 13.67 0.72 4.01
CA LYS A 49 14.98 0.16 3.64
C LYS A 49 15.02 -1.36 3.79
N THR A 50 14.11 -1.92 4.59
CA THR A 50 13.99 -3.37 4.79
C THR A 50 13.16 -4.06 3.70
N LEU A 51 12.48 -3.29 2.83
CA LEU A 51 11.67 -3.87 1.78
C LEU A 51 12.53 -4.59 0.73
N PRO A 52 12.17 -5.83 0.38
CA PRO A 52 12.91 -6.62 -0.62
C PRO A 52 12.55 -6.17 -2.05
N LEU A 53 13.19 -5.11 -2.54
CA LEU A 53 12.86 -4.47 -3.82
C LEU A 53 13.01 -5.40 -5.04
N ASN A 54 13.76 -6.48 -4.92
CA ASN A 54 13.86 -7.52 -5.95
C ASN A 54 12.58 -8.36 -6.09
N GLN A 55 11.63 -8.23 -5.16
CA GLN A 55 10.29 -8.85 -5.22
C GLN A 55 9.23 -7.91 -5.81
N ALA A 56 9.60 -6.67 -6.13
CA ALA A 56 8.71 -5.68 -6.70
C ALA A 56 8.95 -5.47 -8.20
N ILE A 57 7.90 -5.07 -8.90
CA ILE A 57 8.00 -4.54 -10.25
C ILE A 57 8.34 -3.06 -10.13
N LYS A 58 9.52 -2.67 -10.63
CA LYS A 58 9.94 -1.28 -10.62
C LYS A 58 9.44 -0.56 -11.86
N HIS A 59 8.77 0.56 -11.67
CA HIS A 59 8.37 1.47 -12.75
C HIS A 59 8.84 2.90 -12.45
N VAL A 60 9.45 3.56 -13.43
CA VAL A 60 9.97 4.91 -13.30
C VAL A 60 9.28 5.82 -14.30
N LYS A 61 8.69 6.90 -13.81
CA LYS A 61 8.08 7.96 -14.61
C LYS A 61 8.84 9.27 -14.41
N GLY A 62 9.07 9.99 -15.50
CA GLY A 62 9.82 11.25 -15.47
C GLY A 62 11.21 11.09 -14.86
N ASN A 63 11.58 11.94 -13.92
CA ASN A 63 12.89 11.88 -13.24
C ASN A 63 12.99 10.83 -12.13
N GLY A 64 11.86 10.20 -11.75
CA GLY A 64 11.80 9.14 -10.74
C GLY A 64 12.24 9.51 -9.31
N LYS A 65 12.35 10.80 -8.97
CA LYS A 65 12.91 11.23 -7.67
C LYS A 65 12.02 10.92 -6.48
N ARG A 66 10.71 11.02 -6.66
CA ARG A 66 9.74 10.66 -5.62
C ARG A 66 9.56 9.15 -5.62
N VAL A 67 9.38 8.53 -4.48
CA VAL A 67 9.34 7.06 -4.37
C VAL A 67 8.11 6.62 -3.60
N MET A 68 7.44 5.59 -4.10
CA MET A 68 6.36 4.90 -3.39
C MET A 68 6.46 3.38 -3.56
N TYR A 69 5.98 2.66 -2.55
CA TYR A 69 5.96 1.20 -2.48
C TYR A 69 4.52 0.74 -2.38
N VAL A 70 4.02 0.06 -3.39
CA VAL A 70 2.59 -0.25 -3.55
C VAL A 70 2.36 -1.75 -3.45
N PHE A 71 1.49 -2.18 -2.55
CA PHE A 71 0.95 -3.54 -2.47
C PHE A 71 -0.40 -3.55 -3.14
N SER A 72 -0.53 -4.29 -4.22
CA SER A 72 -1.71 -4.20 -5.09
C SER A 72 -2.13 -5.56 -5.64
N ASP A 73 -3.44 -5.74 -5.74
CA ASP A 73 -4.10 -6.95 -6.24
C ASP A 73 -4.62 -6.69 -7.66
N PRO A 74 -4.30 -7.56 -8.63
CA PRO A 74 -4.69 -7.33 -10.02
C PRO A 74 -6.21 -7.33 -10.27
N ASP A 75 -6.99 -7.96 -9.39
CA ASP A 75 -8.45 -8.03 -9.55
C ASP A 75 -9.22 -7.06 -8.64
N CYS A 76 -8.53 -6.32 -7.79
CA CYS A 76 -9.15 -5.37 -6.87
C CYS A 76 -9.62 -4.10 -7.59
N PRO A 77 -10.92 -3.70 -7.46
CA PRO A 77 -11.44 -2.49 -8.08
C PRO A 77 -10.75 -1.19 -7.59
N TYR A 78 -10.37 -1.14 -6.31
CA TYR A 78 -9.66 0.01 -5.75
C TYR A 78 -8.21 0.08 -6.24
N CYS A 79 -7.59 -1.05 -6.59
CA CYS A 79 -6.27 -1.08 -7.24
C CYS A 79 -6.35 -0.53 -8.67
N HIS A 80 -7.43 -0.87 -9.40
CA HIS A 80 -7.73 -0.24 -10.69
C HIS A 80 -7.86 1.28 -10.55
N ALA A 81 -8.65 1.76 -9.58
CA ALA A 81 -8.83 3.19 -9.34
C ALA A 81 -7.50 3.90 -9.01
N LEU A 82 -6.63 3.27 -8.19
CA LEU A 82 -5.30 3.82 -7.92
C LEU A 82 -4.44 3.89 -9.19
N GLU A 83 -4.46 2.86 -10.03
CA GLU A 83 -3.66 2.84 -11.27
C GLU A 83 -4.12 3.92 -12.26
N GLU A 84 -5.43 4.17 -12.39
CA GLU A 84 -5.96 5.29 -13.17
C GLU A 84 -5.43 6.65 -12.68
N GLU A 85 -5.34 6.85 -11.38
CA GLU A 85 -4.79 8.07 -10.81
C GLU A 85 -3.26 8.15 -10.96
N LEU A 86 -2.54 7.03 -10.83
CA LEU A 86 -1.09 6.97 -11.02
C LEU A 86 -0.67 7.33 -12.45
N LYS A 87 -1.53 7.11 -13.45
CA LYS A 87 -1.25 7.58 -14.84
C LYS A 87 -1.03 9.09 -14.91
N LYS A 88 -1.66 9.86 -14.04
CA LYS A 88 -1.59 11.33 -13.97
C LYS A 88 -0.42 11.85 -13.10
N VAL A 89 0.22 10.96 -12.32
CA VAL A 89 1.36 11.29 -11.46
C VAL A 89 2.64 11.10 -12.25
N ASP A 90 3.55 12.09 -12.22
CA ASP A 90 4.85 12.04 -12.89
C ASP A 90 6.01 12.17 -11.88
N ASN A 91 7.24 12.06 -12.34
CA ASN A 91 8.46 12.18 -11.52
C ASN A 91 8.48 11.25 -10.30
N VAL A 92 8.02 10.00 -10.49
CA VAL A 92 7.90 9.01 -9.43
C VAL A 92 8.51 7.66 -9.83
N THR A 93 9.15 7.00 -8.87
CA THR A 93 9.50 5.59 -8.93
C THR A 93 8.50 4.80 -8.11
N VAL A 94 7.78 3.89 -8.75
CA VAL A 94 6.83 2.97 -8.11
C VAL A 94 7.49 1.60 -8.00
N TYR A 95 7.51 1.05 -6.79
CA TYR A 95 7.83 -0.35 -6.52
C TYR A 95 6.54 -1.09 -6.23
N LEU A 96 6.05 -1.84 -7.21
CA LEU A 96 4.79 -2.58 -7.13
C LEU A 96 5.05 -4.00 -6.64
N PHE A 97 4.54 -4.33 -5.46
CA PHE A 97 4.47 -5.68 -4.91
C PHE A 97 3.12 -6.29 -5.29
N LEU A 98 3.14 -7.34 -6.08
CA LEU A 98 1.93 -8.09 -6.40
C LEU A 98 1.42 -8.80 -5.14
N TYR A 99 0.23 -8.42 -4.69
CA TYR A 99 -0.36 -8.86 -3.43
C TYR A 99 -1.81 -9.34 -3.63
N PRO A 100 -1.99 -10.52 -4.26
CA PRO A 100 -3.31 -11.04 -4.59
C PRO A 100 -4.05 -11.55 -3.34
N LEU A 101 -5.25 -11.03 -3.08
CA LEU A 101 -6.11 -11.44 -1.97
C LEU A 101 -7.05 -12.57 -2.43
N LYS A 102 -6.56 -13.79 -2.49
CA LYS A 102 -7.23 -14.97 -3.03
C LYS A 102 -8.63 -15.21 -2.45
N ASN A 103 -8.84 -14.89 -1.17
CA ASN A 103 -10.13 -15.06 -0.51
C ASN A 103 -11.22 -14.10 -1.04
N LEU A 104 -10.79 -12.95 -1.60
CA LEU A 104 -11.68 -11.96 -2.19
C LEU A 104 -11.73 -12.10 -3.72
N HIS A 105 -10.59 -12.41 -4.33
CA HIS A 105 -10.39 -12.46 -5.77
C HIS A 105 -9.75 -13.80 -6.17
N PRO A 106 -10.52 -14.87 -6.44
CA PRO A 106 -9.99 -16.23 -6.64
C PRO A 106 -8.97 -16.37 -7.76
N ASN A 107 -9.04 -15.53 -8.81
CA ASN A 107 -8.12 -15.57 -9.95
C ASN A 107 -6.90 -14.68 -9.81
N ALA A 108 -6.85 -13.81 -8.80
CA ALA A 108 -5.83 -12.78 -8.66
C ALA A 108 -4.41 -13.36 -8.54
N GLU A 109 -4.24 -14.49 -7.86
CA GLU A 109 -2.93 -15.15 -7.73
C GLU A 109 -2.39 -15.63 -9.07
N THR A 110 -3.24 -16.29 -9.88
CA THR A 110 -2.87 -16.72 -11.23
C THR A 110 -2.52 -15.53 -12.12
N MET A 111 -3.29 -14.44 -12.05
CA MET A 111 -3.00 -13.23 -12.81
C MET A 111 -1.70 -12.56 -12.35
N ALA A 112 -1.46 -12.46 -11.05
CA ALA A 112 -0.22 -11.95 -10.51
C ALA A 112 1.01 -12.75 -10.99
N GLN A 113 0.93 -14.07 -11.00
CA GLN A 113 1.99 -14.94 -11.53
C GLN A 113 2.24 -14.69 -13.02
N LYS A 114 1.20 -14.63 -13.86
CA LYS A 114 1.31 -14.35 -15.28
C LYS A 114 1.89 -12.95 -15.56
N ILE A 115 1.47 -11.95 -14.80
CA ILE A 115 2.02 -10.59 -14.89
C ILE A 115 3.52 -10.60 -14.59
N TRP A 116 3.92 -11.24 -13.47
CA TRP A 116 5.34 -11.34 -13.11
C TRP A 116 6.17 -12.07 -14.16
N CYS A 117 5.62 -13.11 -14.77
CA CYS A 117 6.30 -13.92 -15.80
C CYS A 117 6.25 -13.31 -17.21
N SER A 118 5.61 -12.17 -17.39
CA SER A 118 5.60 -11.43 -18.65
C SER A 118 6.94 -10.75 -18.90
N LYS A 119 7.29 -10.57 -20.18
CA LYS A 119 8.55 -9.92 -20.60
C LYS A 119 8.65 -8.49 -20.08
N ASP A 120 7.58 -7.72 -20.25
CA ASP A 120 7.39 -6.40 -19.65
C ASP A 120 6.32 -6.53 -18.55
N LYS A 121 6.78 -6.61 -17.32
CA LYS A 121 5.94 -6.87 -16.16
C LYS A 121 4.98 -5.71 -15.87
N TYR A 122 5.49 -4.47 -15.96
CA TYR A 122 4.66 -3.32 -15.65
C TYR A 122 3.60 -3.08 -16.72
N SER A 123 3.96 -3.17 -18.00
CA SER A 123 2.96 -3.09 -19.08
C SER A 123 1.91 -4.21 -18.98
N ALA A 124 2.32 -5.43 -18.58
CA ALA A 124 1.36 -6.51 -18.35
C ALA A 124 0.42 -6.23 -17.18
N TRP A 125 0.92 -5.64 -16.08
CA TRP A 125 0.14 -5.16 -14.95
C TRP A 125 -0.86 -4.09 -15.39
N GLU A 126 -0.37 -3.01 -15.97
CA GLU A 126 -1.17 -1.86 -16.39
C GLU A 126 -2.29 -2.29 -17.36
N ASN A 127 -1.95 -3.03 -18.42
CA ASN A 127 -2.92 -3.54 -19.39
C ASN A 127 -3.98 -4.45 -18.76
N TYR A 128 -3.60 -5.29 -17.78
CA TYR A 128 -4.57 -6.15 -17.15
C TYR A 128 -5.47 -5.39 -16.17
N VAL A 129 -4.90 -4.57 -15.34
CA VAL A 129 -5.67 -3.83 -14.31
C VAL A 129 -6.61 -2.82 -14.95
N LEU A 130 -6.16 -2.08 -15.98
CA LEU A 130 -6.96 -1.04 -16.62
C LEU A 130 -7.90 -1.57 -17.70
N ASP A 131 -7.41 -2.46 -18.57
CA ASP A 131 -8.11 -2.85 -19.79
C ASP A 131 -8.56 -4.34 -19.78
N ARG A 132 -8.29 -5.07 -18.69
CA ARG A 132 -8.55 -6.53 -18.58
C ARG A 132 -7.89 -7.37 -19.67
N LYS A 133 -6.84 -6.83 -20.28
CA LYS A 133 -6.06 -7.56 -21.28
C LYS A 133 -5.22 -8.65 -20.62
N GLN A 134 -5.43 -9.89 -21.05
CA GLN A 134 -4.78 -11.05 -20.44
C GLN A 134 -3.26 -10.97 -20.56
N PRO A 135 -2.52 -11.17 -19.44
CA PRO A 135 -1.07 -11.21 -19.49
C PRO A 135 -0.59 -12.45 -20.25
N THR A 136 0.50 -12.27 -21.01
CA THR A 136 1.08 -13.34 -21.86
C THR A 136 2.11 -14.21 -21.14
N GLY A 137 2.45 -13.90 -19.91
CA GLY A 137 3.39 -14.65 -19.10
C GLY A 137 2.89 -16.05 -18.79
N LYS A 138 3.82 -16.99 -18.70
CA LYS A 138 3.52 -18.39 -18.32
C LYS A 138 3.57 -18.50 -16.79
N GLU A 139 2.68 -19.28 -16.20
CA GLU A 139 2.65 -19.53 -14.74
C GLU A 139 3.88 -20.32 -14.24
N SER A 140 4.74 -20.80 -15.15
CA SER A 140 5.85 -21.70 -14.85
C SER A 140 7.15 -21.01 -14.42
N CYS A 141 7.23 -19.70 -14.37
CA CYS A 141 8.42 -19.01 -13.88
C CYS A 141 8.40 -18.86 -12.36
N THR A 142 9.56 -18.72 -11.74
CA THR A 142 9.66 -18.44 -10.31
C THR A 142 9.14 -17.02 -10.02
N THR A 143 8.15 -16.91 -9.15
CA THR A 143 7.52 -15.63 -8.78
C THR A 143 7.72 -15.31 -7.30
N PRO A 144 7.75 -14.03 -6.90
CA PRO A 144 7.80 -13.63 -5.51
C PRO A 144 6.43 -13.51 -4.85
N VAL A 145 5.34 -13.90 -5.52
CA VAL A 145 3.96 -13.66 -5.05
C VAL A 145 3.74 -14.18 -3.63
N GLN A 146 4.15 -15.41 -3.34
CA GLN A 146 4.00 -15.99 -1.99
C GLN A 146 4.83 -15.22 -0.95
N LYS A 147 6.04 -14.81 -1.29
CA LYS A 147 6.89 -13.99 -0.39
C LYS A 147 6.30 -12.60 -0.15
N ASN A 148 5.63 -12.04 -1.16
CA ASN A 148 4.92 -10.77 -1.00
C ASN A 148 3.71 -10.90 -0.07
N LEU A 149 2.98 -12.03 -0.12
CA LEU A 149 1.89 -12.31 0.82
C LEU A 149 2.42 -12.41 2.25
N GLU A 150 3.49 -13.16 2.48
CA GLU A 150 4.15 -13.27 3.79
C GLU A 150 4.68 -11.90 4.28
N LEU A 151 5.23 -11.09 3.37
CA LEU A 151 5.68 -9.74 3.69
C LEU A 151 4.51 -8.84 4.10
N GLY A 152 3.40 -8.88 3.35
CA GLY A 152 2.22 -8.10 3.66
C GLY A 152 1.59 -8.48 5.01
N GLU A 153 1.57 -9.77 5.34
CA GLU A 153 1.15 -10.23 6.67
C GLU A 153 2.03 -9.65 7.78
N LYS A 154 3.37 -9.70 7.62
CA LYS A 154 4.32 -9.10 8.57
C LYS A 154 4.15 -7.60 8.72
N LEU A 155 3.76 -6.93 7.66
CA LEU A 155 3.48 -5.49 7.65
C LEU A 155 2.04 -5.16 8.08
N HIS A 156 1.24 -6.15 8.47
CA HIS A 156 -0.18 -6.00 8.82
C HIS A 156 -0.98 -5.29 7.73
N ILE A 157 -0.77 -5.69 6.46
CA ILE A 157 -1.56 -5.21 5.33
C ILE A 157 -2.82 -6.06 5.23
N ASP A 158 -3.95 -5.46 5.53
CA ASP A 158 -5.27 -6.08 5.59
C ASP A 158 -6.14 -5.81 4.34
N GLY A 159 -5.67 -4.95 3.43
CA GLY A 159 -6.40 -4.61 2.22
C GLY A 159 -5.53 -4.00 1.14
N THR A 160 -6.07 -3.97 -0.08
CA THR A 160 -5.43 -3.41 -1.25
C THR A 160 -6.27 -2.32 -1.91
N PRO A 161 -5.64 -1.30 -2.51
CA PRO A 161 -4.22 -1.04 -2.47
C PRO A 161 -3.78 -0.51 -1.11
N THR A 162 -2.56 -0.86 -0.69
CA THR A 162 -1.87 -0.19 0.40
C THR A 162 -0.53 0.27 -0.12
N PHE A 163 -0.14 1.52 0.14
CA PHE A 163 1.18 2.00 -0.26
C PHE A 163 1.90 2.73 0.85
N PHE A 164 3.22 2.73 0.75
CA PHE A 164 4.11 3.39 1.69
C PHE A 164 4.88 4.48 0.97
N LEU A 165 5.09 5.60 1.68
CA LEU A 165 5.92 6.70 1.25
C LEU A 165 7.39 6.44 1.62
N LYS A 166 8.29 7.27 1.13
CA LYS A 166 9.74 7.19 1.39
C LYS A 166 10.10 7.21 2.87
N ASP A 167 9.32 7.90 3.69
CA ASP A 167 9.49 7.98 5.15
C ASP A 167 8.85 6.84 5.94
N GLY A 168 8.24 5.87 5.24
CA GLY A 168 7.56 4.72 5.84
C GLY A 168 6.09 4.94 6.18
N GLN A 169 5.55 6.13 5.96
CA GLN A 169 4.12 6.40 6.19
C GLN A 169 3.25 5.48 5.35
N ARG A 170 2.26 4.84 5.99
CA ARG A 170 1.27 3.97 5.35
C ARG A 170 0.06 4.76 4.89
N ILE A 171 -0.39 4.48 3.68
CA ILE A 171 -1.63 4.97 3.10
C ILE A 171 -2.46 3.77 2.62
N SER A 172 -3.66 3.61 3.14
CA SER A 172 -4.59 2.55 2.74
C SER A 172 -5.63 3.07 1.77
N GLY A 173 -5.94 2.29 0.74
CA GLY A 173 -6.92 2.60 -0.29
C GLY A 173 -6.40 3.52 -1.40
N ALA A 174 -7.23 3.69 -2.43
CA ALA A 174 -6.93 4.59 -3.54
C ALA A 174 -6.95 6.05 -3.10
N ARG A 175 -6.17 6.88 -3.78
CA ARG A 175 -6.12 8.34 -3.60
C ARG A 175 -6.15 9.01 -4.97
N SER A 176 -6.64 10.25 -5.01
CA SER A 176 -6.54 11.07 -6.22
C SER A 176 -5.09 11.39 -6.59
N ALA A 177 -4.84 11.71 -7.84
CA ALA A 177 -3.50 12.12 -8.29
C ALA A 177 -2.98 13.34 -7.53
N ASP A 178 -3.87 14.29 -7.19
CA ASP A 178 -3.50 15.48 -6.42
C ASP A 178 -3.10 15.11 -4.99
N ASP A 179 -3.85 14.24 -4.32
CA ASP A 179 -3.48 13.76 -2.99
C ASP A 179 -2.17 12.98 -3.01
N ILE A 180 -1.96 12.12 -4.03
CA ILE A 180 -0.71 11.37 -4.19
C ILE A 180 0.47 12.35 -4.37
N ASN A 181 0.33 13.37 -5.21
CA ASN A 181 1.37 14.38 -5.41
C ASN A 181 1.69 15.11 -4.10
N GLN A 182 0.68 15.55 -3.34
CA GLN A 182 0.88 16.20 -2.04
C GLN A 182 1.61 15.29 -1.05
N LEU A 183 1.20 14.03 -0.95
CA LEU A 183 1.83 13.04 -0.08
C LEU A 183 3.30 12.80 -0.47
N LEU A 184 3.59 12.61 -1.76
CA LEU A 184 4.94 12.40 -2.25
C LEU A 184 5.86 13.62 -2.04
N ASP A 185 5.31 14.83 -2.16
CA ASP A 185 6.05 16.08 -1.97
C ASP A 185 6.33 16.36 -0.49
N SER A 186 5.49 15.86 0.42
CA SER A 186 5.66 16.04 1.86
C SER A 186 6.84 15.27 2.46
N VAL A 187 7.38 14.27 1.74
CA VAL A 187 8.42 13.32 2.25
C VAL A 187 9.69 13.30 1.38
N GLN A 188 10.00 14.40 0.67
CA GLN A 188 11.19 14.51 -0.19
C GLN A 188 12.51 14.52 0.55
#